data_2cd6506edc90320a5fdd858eb151a62d
#
_entry.id   2cd6506edc90320a5fdd858eb151a62d
#
_cell.length_a   1.000
_cell.length_b   1.000
_cell.length_c   1.000
_cell.angle_alpha   90.00
_cell.angle_beta   90.00
_cell.angle_gamma   90.00
#
_symmetry.space_group_name_H-M   'P 1'
#
loop_
_entity.id
_entity.type
_entity.pdbx_description
1 polymer ?
#
loop_
_entity_poly.entity_id
_entity_poly.type
_entity_poly.pdbx_seq_one_letter_code
_entity_poly.pdbx_strand_id
1 'polypeptide(L)'
;MVKAATIRLILSIVVSRGWSLRQLDVQNAFLHGILEEEVYMHQPLGYADKTHPNYVSKLHKELYGLKQAPQAWYAKLCKRLEALGFVPSKADTSLFYYNRGNHSIFVLVYVDGIMLQVPHRMQSRHYSKICEGSLH
;
A
#
# COMPACT_ATOMS: atom_id res chain seq x y z
N MET A 1 -10.76 0.82 5.49
CA MET A 1 -11.12 1.66 4.32
C MET A 1 -11.02 3.10 4.73
N VAL A 2 -10.37 3.95 3.93
CA VAL A 2 -10.15 5.37 4.22
C VAL A 2 -11.48 6.10 4.38
N LYS A 3 -11.59 6.91 5.43
CA LYS A 3 -12.76 7.76 5.65
C LYS A 3 -12.63 9.05 4.84
N ALA A 4 -13.70 9.48 4.17
CA ALA A 4 -13.72 10.74 3.42
C ALA A 4 -13.35 11.96 4.28
N ALA A 5 -13.73 11.95 5.55
CA ALA A 5 -13.35 12.99 6.52
C ALA A 5 -11.84 13.07 6.72
N THR A 6 -11.13 11.93 6.76
CA THR A 6 -9.68 11.86 6.91
C THR A 6 -8.98 12.49 5.70
N ILE A 7 -9.44 12.18 4.50
CA ILE A 7 -8.89 12.76 3.26
C ILE A 7 -9.04 14.28 3.28
N ARG A 8 -10.23 14.77 3.59
CA ARG A 8 -10.52 16.22 3.65
C ARG A 8 -9.66 16.92 4.70
N LEU A 9 -9.51 16.31 5.87
CA LEU A 9 -8.68 16.85 6.95
C LEU A 9 -7.22 16.99 6.52
N ILE A 10 -6.64 15.93 5.96
CA ILE A 10 -5.25 15.93 5.51
C ILE A 10 -5.04 16.96 4.40
N LEU A 11 -5.94 17.02 3.40
CA LEU A 11 -5.87 18.03 2.34
C LEU A 11 -5.95 19.45 2.89
N SER A 12 -6.83 19.71 3.86
CA SER A 12 -6.94 21.03 4.50
C SER A 12 -5.65 21.42 5.23
N ILE A 13 -5.03 20.50 5.95
CA ILE A 13 -3.75 20.73 6.65
C ILE A 13 -2.63 20.98 5.62
N VAL A 14 -2.55 20.17 4.57
CA VAL A 14 -1.55 20.29 3.52
C VAL A 14 -1.63 21.65 2.85
N VAL A 15 -2.83 22.10 2.47
CA VAL A 15 -3.06 23.42 1.85
C VAL A 15 -2.72 24.54 2.81
N SER A 16 -3.23 24.50 4.05
CA SER A 16 -3.02 25.57 5.04
C SER A 16 -1.55 25.73 5.45
N ARG A 17 -0.77 24.67 5.39
CA ARG A 17 0.66 24.66 5.74
C ARG A 17 1.58 24.83 4.52
N GLY A 18 1.04 24.90 3.31
CA GLY A 18 1.82 24.96 2.07
C GLY A 18 2.72 23.71 1.89
N TRP A 19 2.28 22.56 2.40
CA TRP A 19 3.04 21.31 2.31
C TRP A 19 2.86 20.64 0.95
N SER A 20 3.85 19.84 0.54
CA SER A 20 3.74 19.03 -0.68
C SER A 20 2.97 17.74 -0.40
N LEU A 21 2.06 17.41 -1.31
CA LEU A 21 1.36 16.13 -1.34
C LEU A 21 1.82 15.33 -2.56
N ARG A 22 2.18 14.08 -2.36
CA ARG A 22 2.53 13.16 -3.44
C ARG A 22 1.65 11.93 -3.38
N GLN A 23 1.19 11.52 -4.52
CA GLN A 23 0.51 10.25 -4.68
C GLN A 23 1.49 9.25 -5.30
N LEU A 24 1.57 8.09 -4.69
CA LEU A 24 2.37 6.96 -5.15
C LEU A 24 1.39 5.84 -5.53
N ASP A 25 1.43 5.45 -6.77
CA ASP A 25 0.76 4.25 -7.24
C ASP A 25 1.75 3.08 -7.15
N VAL A 26 1.36 2.05 -6.42
CA VAL A 26 2.22 0.87 -6.25
C VAL A 26 1.89 -0.12 -7.36
N GLN A 27 2.77 -0.17 -8.35
CA GLN A 27 2.61 -1.15 -9.43
C GLN A 27 2.52 -2.56 -8.88
N ASN A 28 1.51 -3.30 -9.34
CA ASN A 28 1.28 -4.69 -8.92
C ASN A 28 1.19 -4.87 -7.40
N ALA A 29 0.60 -3.91 -6.69
CA ALA A 29 0.51 -3.89 -5.23
C ALA A 29 0.10 -5.24 -4.65
N PHE A 30 -0.94 -5.87 -5.22
CA PHE A 30 -1.46 -7.13 -4.72
C PHE A 30 -0.55 -8.33 -5.01
N LEU A 31 0.29 -8.29 -6.04
CA LEU A 31 1.24 -9.36 -6.33
C LEU A 31 2.37 -9.49 -5.29
N HIS A 32 2.51 -8.52 -4.41
CA HIS A 32 3.44 -8.56 -3.29
C HIS A 32 2.90 -9.31 -2.06
N GLY A 33 1.60 -9.61 -2.02
CA GLY A 33 0.96 -10.44 -1.00
C GLY A 33 1.35 -11.91 -1.16
N ILE A 34 1.56 -12.60 -0.04
CA ILE A 34 1.74 -14.06 -0.02
C ILE A 34 0.38 -14.67 0.31
N LEU A 35 -0.04 -15.64 -0.49
CA LEU A 35 -1.25 -16.41 -0.20
C LEU A 35 -1.00 -17.34 0.99
N GLU A 36 -1.79 -17.17 2.06
CA GLU A 36 -1.80 -18.09 3.20
C GLU A 36 -2.69 -19.30 2.94
N GLU A 37 -3.64 -19.18 2.01
CA GLU A 37 -4.57 -20.23 1.63
C GLU A 37 -4.15 -20.88 0.30
N GLU A 38 -4.50 -22.15 0.13
CA GLU A 38 -4.33 -22.85 -1.14
C GLU A 38 -5.39 -22.39 -2.14
N VAL A 39 -4.97 -21.62 -3.13
CA VAL A 39 -5.84 -21.13 -4.21
C VAL A 39 -5.37 -21.72 -5.53
N TYR A 40 -6.32 -22.28 -6.27
CA TYR A 40 -6.10 -22.84 -7.60
C TYR A 40 -6.93 -22.08 -8.62
N MET A 41 -6.37 -21.88 -9.80
CA MET A 41 -7.09 -21.28 -10.93
C MET A 41 -6.99 -22.17 -12.17
N HIS A 42 -7.98 -22.11 -13.01
CA HIS A 42 -7.91 -22.73 -14.34
C HIS A 42 -6.79 -22.08 -15.16
N GLN A 43 -6.20 -22.88 -16.05
CA GLN A 43 -5.21 -22.36 -16.97
C GLN A 43 -5.81 -21.21 -17.79
N PRO A 44 -5.07 -20.09 -17.98
CA PRO A 44 -5.56 -18.96 -18.76
C PRO A 44 -5.88 -19.35 -20.20
N LEU A 45 -6.90 -18.72 -20.75
CA LEU A 45 -7.29 -18.90 -22.15
C LEU A 45 -6.08 -18.61 -23.07
N GLY A 46 -5.78 -19.53 -23.97
CA GLY A 46 -4.64 -19.43 -24.87
C GLY A 46 -3.32 -19.96 -24.33
N TYR A 47 -3.24 -20.29 -23.03
CA TYR A 47 -2.03 -20.83 -22.36
C TYR A 47 -2.28 -22.22 -21.75
N ALA A 48 -3.39 -22.86 -22.12
CA ALA A 48 -3.68 -24.21 -21.66
C ALA A 48 -2.64 -25.21 -22.21
N ASP A 49 -2.10 -26.05 -21.34
CA ASP A 49 -1.18 -27.12 -21.73
C ASP A 49 -1.95 -28.13 -22.62
N LYS A 50 -1.43 -28.34 -23.82
CA LYS A 50 -2.04 -29.27 -24.79
C LYS A 50 -2.04 -30.72 -24.33
N THR A 51 -1.07 -31.08 -23.49
CA THR A 51 -0.91 -32.47 -22.97
C THR A 51 -1.73 -32.68 -21.71
N HIS A 52 -1.99 -31.61 -20.94
CA HIS A 52 -2.70 -31.66 -19.66
C HIS A 52 -3.76 -30.53 -19.56
N PRO A 53 -4.79 -30.54 -20.40
CA PRO A 53 -5.76 -29.44 -20.49
C PRO A 53 -6.58 -29.22 -19.22
N ASN A 54 -6.71 -30.25 -18.38
CA ASN A 54 -7.47 -30.21 -17.13
C ASN A 54 -6.63 -29.85 -15.90
N TYR A 55 -5.34 -29.58 -16.06
CA TYR A 55 -4.50 -29.16 -14.96
C TYR A 55 -4.86 -27.74 -14.53
N VAL A 56 -4.73 -27.49 -13.22
CA VAL A 56 -4.94 -26.19 -12.60
C VAL A 56 -3.60 -25.62 -12.13
N SER A 57 -3.52 -24.30 -12.10
CA SER A 57 -2.36 -23.58 -11.59
C SER A 57 -2.54 -23.28 -10.12
N LYS A 58 -1.61 -23.73 -9.27
CA LYS A 58 -1.57 -23.32 -7.86
C LYS A 58 -0.96 -21.94 -7.75
N LEU A 59 -1.69 -21.02 -7.12
CA LEU A 59 -1.20 -19.66 -6.89
C LEU A 59 -0.32 -19.63 -5.63
N HIS A 60 0.81 -18.96 -5.73
CA HIS A 60 1.71 -18.71 -4.61
C HIS A 60 1.65 -17.27 -4.10
N LYS A 61 1.13 -16.37 -4.93
CA LYS A 61 0.99 -14.94 -4.63
C LYS A 61 -0.42 -14.48 -4.91
N GLU A 62 -0.81 -13.41 -4.24
CA GLU A 62 -2.09 -12.73 -4.49
C GLU A 62 -2.17 -12.23 -5.93
N LEU A 63 -3.36 -12.27 -6.50
CA LEU A 63 -3.67 -11.72 -7.82
C LEU A 63 -4.78 -10.69 -7.71
N TYR A 64 -4.82 -9.78 -8.68
CA TYR A 64 -5.97 -8.88 -8.84
C TYR A 64 -7.25 -9.69 -9.05
N GLY A 65 -8.30 -9.31 -8.33
CA GLY A 65 -9.59 -10.01 -8.38
C GLY A 65 -9.83 -11.01 -7.25
N LEU A 66 -8.81 -11.39 -6.48
CA LEU A 66 -9.02 -12.16 -5.26
C LEU A 66 -9.55 -11.25 -4.15
N LYS A 67 -10.56 -11.72 -3.41
CA LYS A 67 -11.22 -10.91 -2.36
C LYS A 67 -10.27 -10.51 -1.21
N GLN A 68 -9.31 -11.36 -0.88
CA GLN A 68 -8.35 -11.17 0.20
C GLN A 68 -7.13 -10.34 -0.20
N ALA A 69 -6.84 -10.17 -1.49
CA ALA A 69 -5.66 -9.47 -1.98
C ALA A 69 -5.48 -8.06 -1.40
N PRO A 70 -6.52 -7.20 -1.32
CA PRO A 70 -6.40 -5.88 -0.72
C PRO A 70 -6.04 -5.93 0.77
N GLN A 71 -6.53 -6.92 1.52
CA GLN A 71 -6.23 -7.07 2.95
C GLN A 71 -4.80 -7.53 3.17
N ALA A 72 -4.33 -8.52 2.41
CA ALA A 72 -2.96 -9.02 2.49
C ALA A 72 -1.94 -7.92 2.14
N TRP A 73 -2.20 -7.17 1.09
CA TRP A 73 -1.41 -6.00 0.71
C TRP A 73 -1.36 -4.95 1.82
N TYR A 74 -2.54 -4.56 2.34
CA TYR A 74 -2.65 -3.58 3.41
C TYR A 74 -1.87 -4.02 4.66
N ALA A 75 -2.02 -5.28 5.09
CA ALA A 75 -1.32 -5.81 6.25
C ALA A 75 0.21 -5.79 6.07
N LYS A 76 0.71 -6.14 4.89
CA LYS A 76 2.15 -6.07 4.57
C LYS A 76 2.67 -4.65 4.61
N LEU A 77 1.93 -3.70 4.02
CA LEU A 77 2.29 -2.29 4.01
C LEU A 77 2.29 -1.69 5.42
N CYS A 78 1.28 -2.00 6.25
CA CYS A 78 1.22 -1.56 7.65
C CYS A 78 2.46 -2.00 8.44
N LYS A 79 2.81 -3.28 8.38
CA LYS A 79 4.01 -3.81 9.04
C LYS A 79 5.28 -3.08 8.59
N ARG A 80 5.36 -2.75 7.31
CA ARG A 80 6.50 -2.01 6.77
C ARG A 80 6.56 -0.57 7.27
N LEU A 81 5.43 0.13 7.30
CA LEU A 81 5.33 1.49 7.82
C LEU A 81 5.68 1.54 9.32
N GLU A 82 5.18 0.60 10.11
CA GLU A 82 5.49 0.48 11.53
C GLU A 82 6.99 0.22 11.75
N ALA A 83 7.60 -0.64 10.96
CA ALA A 83 9.05 -0.89 11.01
C ALA A 83 9.89 0.38 10.68
N LEU A 84 9.35 1.29 9.89
CA LEU A 84 9.94 2.60 9.59
C LEU A 84 9.67 3.66 10.67
N GLY A 85 8.90 3.32 11.71
CA GLY A 85 8.58 4.18 12.84
C GLY A 85 7.29 5.00 12.67
N PHE A 86 6.47 4.68 11.67
CA PHE A 86 5.14 5.29 11.54
C PHE A 86 4.16 4.66 12.52
N VAL A 87 3.26 5.48 13.03
CA VAL A 87 2.22 5.06 13.98
C VAL A 87 0.85 5.16 13.31
N PRO A 88 0.03 4.10 13.35
CA PRO A 88 -1.32 4.16 12.82
C PRO A 88 -2.21 5.09 13.68
N SER A 89 -3.07 5.86 13.04
CA SER A 89 -4.06 6.70 13.72
C SER A 89 -5.17 5.83 14.33
N LYS A 90 -5.55 6.14 15.57
CA LYS A 90 -6.68 5.47 16.23
C LYS A 90 -8.04 5.84 15.59
N ALA A 91 -8.14 7.02 14.98
CA ALA A 91 -9.37 7.49 14.36
C ALA A 91 -9.63 6.88 12.98
N ASP A 92 -8.56 6.62 12.24
CA ASP A 92 -8.59 5.99 10.92
C ASP A 92 -7.31 5.18 10.73
N THR A 93 -7.42 3.87 10.72
CA THR A 93 -6.27 2.96 10.60
C THR A 93 -5.55 3.05 9.25
N SER A 94 -6.18 3.66 8.25
CA SER A 94 -5.55 3.92 6.95
C SER A 94 -4.59 5.12 6.97
N LEU A 95 -4.61 5.92 8.03
CA LEU A 95 -3.73 7.07 8.23
C LEU A 95 -2.59 6.69 9.17
N PHE A 96 -1.38 6.88 8.70
CA PHE A 96 -0.16 6.74 9.49
C PHE A 96 0.53 8.07 9.63
N TYR A 97 1.16 8.31 10.76
CA TYR A 97 1.93 9.51 10.99
C TYR A 97 3.28 9.20 11.62
N TYR A 98 4.24 10.03 11.32
CA TYR A 98 5.58 9.99 11.86
C TYR A 98 5.97 11.38 12.34
N ASN A 99 6.29 11.51 13.62
CA ASN A 99 6.71 12.77 14.23
C ASN A 99 8.15 12.67 14.73
N ARG A 100 8.99 13.58 14.31
CA ARG A 100 10.35 13.70 14.82
C ARG A 100 10.76 15.16 14.90
N GLY A 101 10.88 15.67 16.15
CA GLY A 101 11.13 17.09 16.36
C GLY A 101 10.00 17.97 15.78
N ASN A 102 10.36 18.92 14.94
CA ASN A 102 9.41 19.83 14.29
C ASN A 102 8.82 19.31 12.96
N HIS A 103 9.05 18.05 12.63
CA HIS A 103 8.62 17.48 11.36
C HIS A 103 7.55 16.42 11.56
N SER A 104 6.45 16.58 10.86
CA SER A 104 5.37 15.59 10.79
C SER A 104 5.21 15.11 9.36
N ILE A 105 5.16 13.80 9.19
CA ILE A 105 4.89 13.15 7.90
C ILE A 105 3.59 12.39 8.05
N PHE A 106 2.68 12.53 7.10
CA PHE A 106 1.44 11.78 7.04
C PHE A 106 1.45 10.87 5.82
N VAL A 107 1.06 9.62 6.03
CA VAL A 107 0.89 8.61 4.98
C VAL A 107 -0.54 8.12 5.04
N LEU A 108 -1.26 8.27 3.96
CA LEU A 108 -2.61 7.75 3.80
C LEU A 108 -2.59 6.60 2.80
N VAL A 109 -2.98 5.42 3.27
CA VAL A 109 -3.05 4.21 2.45
C VAL A 109 -4.43 4.08 1.85
N TYR A 110 -4.53 4.01 0.53
CA TYR A 110 -5.78 3.97 -0.20
C TYR A 110 -5.75 2.87 -1.26
N VAL A 111 -6.55 1.83 -1.07
CA VAL A 111 -6.67 0.66 -1.97
C VAL A 111 -5.30 0.12 -2.39
N ASP A 112 -4.79 0.50 -3.54
CA ASP A 112 -3.49 0.14 -4.14
C ASP A 112 -2.51 1.31 -4.22
N GLY A 113 -2.88 2.45 -3.63
CA GLY A 113 -2.09 3.69 -3.65
C GLY A 113 -1.75 4.21 -2.26
N ILE A 114 -0.78 5.07 -2.25
CA ILE A 114 -0.31 5.77 -1.04
C ILE A 114 -0.31 7.27 -1.32
N MET A 115 -0.95 8.06 -0.46
CA MET A 115 -0.79 9.50 -0.43
C MET A 115 0.21 9.85 0.66
N LEU A 116 1.28 10.50 0.27
CA LEU A 116 2.37 10.89 1.15
C LEU A 116 2.47 12.42 1.22
N GLN A 117 2.34 12.98 2.43
CA GLN A 117 2.63 14.36 2.69
C GLN A 117 4.04 14.47 3.30
N VAL A 118 4.87 15.31 2.72
CA VAL A 118 6.24 15.57 3.18
C VAL A 118 6.45 17.08 3.38
N PRO A 119 6.95 17.52 4.53
CA PRO A 119 7.35 18.91 4.72
C PRO A 119 8.46 19.31 3.77
N HIS A 120 8.42 20.57 3.29
CA HIS A 120 9.32 21.10 2.25
C HIS A 120 10.83 20.92 2.53
N ARG A 121 11.24 20.75 3.78
CA ARG A 121 12.67 20.62 4.20
C ARG A 121 13.18 19.18 4.34
N MET A 122 12.35 18.15 4.14
CA MET A 122 12.73 16.74 4.35
C MET A 122 12.72 15.88 3.08
N GLN A 123 13.22 16.39 1.99
CA GLN A 123 13.03 15.81 0.65
C GLN A 123 13.79 14.51 0.34
N SER A 124 14.69 13.96 1.17
CA SER A 124 15.54 12.92 0.59
C SER A 124 15.63 11.56 1.28
N ARG A 125 15.68 11.47 2.61
CA ARG A 125 16.04 10.18 3.24
C ARG A 125 14.89 9.25 3.63
N HIS A 126 13.80 9.77 4.20
CA HIS A 126 12.66 8.93 4.60
C HIS A 126 11.75 8.61 3.41
N TYR A 127 11.64 9.53 2.46
CA TYR A 127 10.90 9.34 1.23
C TYR A 127 11.47 8.19 0.39
N SER A 128 12.79 8.16 0.17
CA SER A 128 13.45 7.07 -0.55
C SER A 128 13.18 5.72 0.09
N LYS A 129 13.26 5.62 1.43
CA LYS A 129 13.00 4.38 2.15
C LYS A 129 11.55 3.88 2.04
N ILE A 130 10.56 4.78 1.97
CA ILE A 130 9.17 4.40 1.73
C ILE A 130 9.00 3.92 0.29
N CYS A 131 9.56 4.64 -0.68
CA CYS A 131 9.50 4.29 -2.09
C CYS A 131 10.28 3.01 -2.41
N GLU A 132 11.51 2.89 -1.93
CA GLU A 132 12.38 1.73 -2.18
C GLU A 132 11.93 0.48 -1.39
N GLY A 133 11.42 0.67 -0.19
CA GLY A 133 10.94 -0.44 0.65
C GLY A 133 9.56 -0.97 0.30
N SER A 134 8.78 -0.26 -0.51
CA SER A 134 7.45 -0.72 -0.98
C SER A 134 7.51 -1.52 -2.26
N LEU A 135 8.67 -1.55 -2.94
CA LEU A 135 8.85 -2.12 -4.28
C LEU A 135 9.62 -3.45 -4.30
N HIS A 136 10.05 -3.95 -3.12
CA HIS A 136 10.78 -5.24 -3.05
C HIS A 136 10.25 -6.15 -1.95
#